data_4e086c17fe74b10e95fbb6ab1874470b
#
_entry.id   4e086c17fe74b10e95fbb6ab1874470b
#
_cell.length_a   1.000
_cell.length_b   1.000
_cell.length_c   1.000
_cell.angle_alpha   90.00
_cell.angle_beta   90.00
_cell.angle_gamma   90.00
#
_symmetry.space_group_name_H-M   'P 1'
#
loop_
_entity.id
_entity.type
_entity.pdbx_description
1 polymer ?
#
loop_
_entity_poly.entity_id
_entity_poly.type
_entity_poly.pdbx_seq_one_letter_code
_entity_poly.pdbx_strand_id
1 'polypeptide(L)'
;MREKDRCKKCKGNKVVNEKKVMEIFIEKGMRNGEKIPMKGEADQQPDVETGDVILVLQQKTHSLFERSGADLSCKISITLVEALCGFSKILLTHLDGRGIHVDWPAGKVIKPGQVMRIIGEGMPHYKRPIDKGDLYITFEVEFPADNWAAASSMKSLEALLPSRGPQPIEPELVDVCTLEEGDMEDYGAQTHTGNAYDSDEDGEGHGQGGPGVQCAQS
;
A
#
# COMPACT_ATOMS: atom_id res chain seq x y z
N MET A 1 41.36 -7.19 50.40
CA MET A 1 41.40 -8.57 49.88
C MET A 1 42.76 -8.87 49.31
N ARG A 2 43.42 -9.93 49.76
CA ARG A 2 44.73 -10.28 49.24
C ARG A 2 44.60 -10.80 47.80
N GLU A 3 45.56 -10.54 46.89
CA GLU A 3 45.50 -10.99 45.50
C GLU A 3 45.28 -12.49 45.30
N LYS A 4 45.67 -13.30 46.28
CA LYS A 4 45.49 -14.76 46.29
C LYS A 4 44.04 -15.24 46.44
N ASP A 5 43.12 -14.39 46.90
CA ASP A 5 41.72 -14.74 47.16
C ASP A 5 40.75 -14.24 46.06
N ARG A 6 41.29 -13.68 44.98
CA ARG A 6 40.47 -13.21 43.87
C ARG A 6 40.01 -14.38 42.99
N CYS A 7 38.69 -14.46 42.73
CA CYS A 7 38.12 -15.40 41.79
C CYS A 7 38.78 -15.27 40.40
N LYS A 8 39.25 -16.41 39.84
CA LYS A 8 39.94 -16.44 38.56
C LYS A 8 39.04 -16.04 37.38
N LYS A 9 37.71 -16.22 37.47
CA LYS A 9 36.74 -15.86 36.43
C LYS A 9 36.39 -14.37 36.47
N CYS A 10 35.97 -13.81 37.58
CA CYS A 10 35.52 -12.43 37.70
C CYS A 10 36.60 -11.42 38.15
N LYS A 11 37.78 -11.87 38.50
CA LYS A 11 38.94 -11.04 38.97
C LYS A 11 38.57 -10.01 40.04
N GLY A 12 37.51 -10.27 40.81
CA GLY A 12 37.01 -9.42 41.88
C GLY A 12 35.78 -8.59 41.52
N ASN A 13 35.29 -8.61 40.27
CA ASN A 13 34.14 -7.81 39.83
C ASN A 13 32.80 -8.43 40.24
N LYS A 14 32.76 -9.63 40.83
CA LYS A 14 31.57 -10.39 41.26
C LYS A 14 30.63 -10.81 40.10
N VAL A 15 30.84 -10.32 38.91
CA VAL A 15 30.05 -10.59 37.71
C VAL A 15 30.93 -11.09 36.57
N VAL A 16 30.38 -11.91 35.68
CA VAL A 16 31.04 -12.46 34.47
C VAL A 16 30.06 -12.37 33.33
N ASN A 17 30.53 -11.93 32.15
CA ASN A 17 29.71 -11.95 30.93
C ASN A 17 29.59 -13.38 30.42
N GLU A 18 28.37 -13.87 30.32
CA GLU A 18 28.04 -15.19 29.77
C GLU A 18 27.06 -15.02 28.61
N LYS A 19 27.26 -15.78 27.52
CA LYS A 19 26.32 -15.80 26.41
C LYS A 19 25.22 -16.81 26.69
N LYS A 20 23.99 -16.34 26.81
CA LYS A 20 22.81 -17.20 26.95
C LYS A 20 22.01 -17.17 25.65
N VAL A 21 21.66 -18.34 25.13
CA VAL A 21 20.75 -18.48 23.98
C VAL A 21 19.35 -18.63 24.52
N MET A 22 18.45 -17.75 24.08
CA MET A 22 17.04 -17.81 24.42
C MET A 22 16.25 -18.29 23.22
N GLU A 23 15.42 -19.30 23.39
CA GLU A 23 14.51 -19.79 22.38
C GLU A 23 13.17 -19.08 22.50
N ILE A 24 12.68 -18.56 21.38
CA ILE A 24 11.45 -17.78 21.33
C ILE A 24 10.54 -18.41 20.29
N PHE A 25 9.32 -18.74 20.70
CA PHE A 25 8.29 -19.27 19.82
C PHE A 25 7.39 -18.14 19.34
N ILE A 26 7.42 -17.88 18.03
CA ILE A 26 6.50 -16.95 17.38
C ILE A 26 5.31 -17.75 16.86
N GLU A 27 4.15 -17.52 17.47
CA GLU A 27 2.91 -18.19 17.06
C GLU A 27 2.31 -17.54 15.82
N LYS A 28 1.61 -18.36 15.02
CA LYS A 28 0.86 -17.87 13.87
C LYS A 28 -0.22 -16.88 14.33
N GLY A 29 -0.36 -15.78 13.61
CA GLY A 29 -1.37 -14.77 13.92
C GLY A 29 -0.90 -13.64 14.82
N MET A 30 0.27 -13.73 15.45
CA MET A 30 0.84 -12.60 16.20
C MET A 30 0.89 -11.33 15.36
N ARG A 31 0.75 -10.17 16.00
CA ARG A 31 0.64 -8.87 15.32
C ARG A 31 1.94 -8.09 15.38
N ASN A 32 2.06 -7.13 14.48
CA ASN A 32 3.15 -6.15 14.55
C ASN A 32 3.09 -5.36 15.87
N GLY A 33 4.23 -5.19 16.53
CA GLY A 33 4.32 -4.49 17.82
C GLY A 33 3.93 -5.34 19.03
N GLU A 34 3.59 -6.61 18.84
CA GLU A 34 3.26 -7.50 19.95
C GLU A 34 4.50 -7.76 20.82
N LYS A 35 4.29 -7.72 22.13
CA LYS A 35 5.37 -7.84 23.11
C LYS A 35 5.39 -9.25 23.72
N ILE A 36 6.55 -9.88 23.71
CA ILE A 36 6.80 -11.16 24.34
C ILE A 36 7.69 -10.92 25.56
N PRO A 37 7.14 -10.93 26.80
CA PRO A 37 7.93 -10.73 28.01
C PRO A 37 8.64 -12.03 28.39
N MET A 38 9.94 -11.98 28.59
CA MET A 38 10.76 -13.04 29.13
C MET A 38 11.17 -12.62 30.54
N LYS A 39 10.48 -13.19 31.54
CA LYS A 39 10.64 -12.81 32.95
C LYS A 39 11.97 -13.29 33.52
N GLY A 40 12.66 -12.38 34.21
CA GLY A 40 13.89 -12.71 34.92
C GLY A 40 15.09 -13.02 34.02
N GLU A 41 15.06 -12.62 32.73
CA GLU A 41 16.11 -12.94 31.76
C GLU A 41 17.04 -11.78 31.46
N ALA A 42 16.88 -10.62 32.12
CA ALA A 42 17.79 -9.49 31.96
C ALA A 42 19.13 -9.70 32.67
N ASP A 43 20.03 -8.76 32.57
CA ASP A 43 21.34 -8.81 33.21
C ASP A 43 21.21 -8.93 34.73
N GLN A 44 21.96 -9.90 35.28
CA GLN A 44 21.96 -10.18 36.71
C GLN A 44 23.06 -9.38 37.43
N GLN A 45 22.69 -8.71 38.49
CA GLN A 45 23.63 -8.04 39.39
C GLN A 45 23.53 -8.62 40.82
N PRO A 46 24.65 -8.63 41.56
CA PRO A 46 24.59 -9.06 42.98
C PRO A 46 23.66 -8.17 43.77
N ASP A 47 22.82 -8.77 44.58
CA ASP A 47 21.89 -8.12 45.52
C ASP A 47 20.78 -7.28 44.84
N VAL A 48 20.52 -7.49 43.53
CA VAL A 48 19.45 -6.85 42.77
C VAL A 48 18.57 -7.89 42.11
N GLU A 49 17.26 -7.74 42.19
CA GLU A 49 16.29 -8.59 41.48
C GLU A 49 16.46 -8.46 39.97
N THR A 50 16.44 -9.61 39.28
CA THR A 50 16.65 -9.65 37.82
C THR A 50 15.44 -9.08 37.09
N GLY A 51 15.68 -8.16 36.17
CA GLY A 51 14.64 -7.57 35.33
C GLY A 51 14.17 -8.50 34.20
N ASP A 52 13.21 -8.05 33.45
CA ASP A 52 12.62 -8.78 32.32
C ASP A 52 13.20 -8.28 30.97
N VAL A 53 13.33 -9.20 30.01
CA VAL A 53 13.59 -8.87 28.60
C VAL A 53 12.28 -8.84 27.87
N ILE A 54 11.95 -7.71 27.25
CA ILE A 54 10.74 -7.54 26.44
C ILE A 54 11.13 -7.54 24.96
N LEU A 55 10.67 -8.55 24.23
CA LEU A 55 10.84 -8.62 22.79
C LEU A 55 9.62 -8.02 22.10
N VAL A 56 9.87 -7.15 21.14
CA VAL A 56 8.81 -6.51 20.34
C VAL A 56 8.89 -7.08 18.93
N LEU A 57 7.79 -7.67 18.47
CA LEU A 57 7.71 -8.22 17.12
C LEU A 57 7.63 -7.08 16.08
N GLN A 58 8.45 -7.17 15.06
CA GLN A 58 8.41 -6.27 13.92
C GLN A 58 8.08 -7.05 12.66
N GLN A 59 6.92 -6.78 12.09
CA GLN A 59 6.48 -7.37 10.83
C GLN A 59 7.21 -6.72 9.66
N LYS A 60 7.82 -7.54 8.81
CA LYS A 60 8.41 -7.07 7.55
C LYS A 60 7.33 -6.88 6.48
N THR A 61 7.54 -5.91 5.59
CA THR A 61 6.71 -5.75 4.39
C THR A 61 6.86 -6.95 3.47
N HIS A 62 5.77 -7.38 2.86
CA HIS A 62 5.76 -8.45 1.86
C HIS A 62 5.57 -7.86 0.47
N SER A 63 6.14 -8.49 -0.56
CA SER A 63 6.10 -7.98 -1.94
C SER A 63 4.70 -8.01 -2.57
N LEU A 64 3.86 -8.96 -2.17
CA LEU A 64 2.55 -9.17 -2.75
C LEU A 64 1.41 -8.83 -1.78
N PHE A 65 1.58 -9.16 -0.49
CA PHE A 65 0.51 -9.08 0.49
C PHE A 65 0.67 -7.90 1.43
N GLU A 66 -0.41 -7.20 1.65
CA GLU A 66 -0.59 -6.25 2.74
C GLU A 66 -1.49 -6.87 3.80
N ARG A 67 -1.17 -6.68 5.08
CA ARG A 67 -1.89 -7.26 6.19
C ARG A 67 -2.62 -6.19 7.00
N SER A 68 -3.90 -6.40 7.24
CA SER A 68 -4.71 -5.62 8.17
C SER A 68 -5.39 -6.54 9.18
N GLY A 69 -4.85 -6.58 10.39
CA GLY A 69 -5.35 -7.51 11.41
C GLY A 69 -5.16 -8.98 11.04
N ALA A 70 -6.25 -9.70 10.79
CA ALA A 70 -6.25 -11.06 10.26
C ALA A 70 -6.47 -11.11 8.75
N ASP A 71 -6.91 -10.04 8.14
CA ASP A 71 -7.16 -10.01 6.71
C ASP A 71 -5.89 -9.71 5.92
N LEU A 72 -5.85 -10.22 4.71
CA LEU A 72 -4.81 -9.98 3.73
C LEU A 72 -5.41 -9.25 2.54
N SER A 73 -4.65 -8.35 1.93
CA SER A 73 -4.98 -7.76 0.63
C SER A 73 -3.82 -7.91 -0.33
N CYS A 74 -4.16 -8.04 -1.62
CA CYS A 74 -3.18 -8.07 -2.71
C CYS A 74 -3.78 -7.46 -3.98
N LYS A 75 -2.90 -7.02 -4.89
CA LYS A 75 -3.26 -6.57 -6.23
C LYS A 75 -2.82 -7.61 -7.25
N ILE A 76 -3.70 -7.95 -8.17
CA ILE A 76 -3.45 -8.96 -9.20
C ILE A 76 -3.82 -8.38 -10.55
N SER A 77 -2.86 -8.40 -11.47
CA SER A 77 -3.10 -8.04 -12.86
C SER A 77 -3.70 -9.23 -13.62
N ILE A 78 -4.74 -8.95 -14.39
CA ILE A 78 -5.37 -9.89 -15.33
C ILE A 78 -5.49 -9.22 -16.69
N THR A 79 -5.46 -10.01 -17.74
CA THR A 79 -5.65 -9.49 -19.10
C THR A 79 -7.10 -9.11 -19.36
N LEU A 80 -7.33 -8.22 -20.33
CA LEU A 80 -8.68 -7.82 -20.74
C LEU A 80 -9.54 -9.02 -21.18
N VAL A 81 -8.94 -10.01 -21.84
CA VAL A 81 -9.64 -11.22 -22.24
C VAL A 81 -10.12 -12.00 -21.02
N GLU A 82 -9.28 -12.19 -20.02
CA GLU A 82 -9.64 -12.85 -18.77
C GLU A 82 -10.74 -12.10 -18.03
N ALA A 83 -10.66 -10.77 -18.02
CA ALA A 83 -11.65 -9.92 -17.37
C ALA A 83 -13.05 -10.02 -18.02
N LEU A 84 -13.12 -10.22 -19.34
CA LEU A 84 -14.38 -10.30 -20.10
C LEU A 84 -14.90 -11.74 -20.24
N CYS A 85 -14.01 -12.69 -20.56
CA CYS A 85 -14.39 -14.05 -20.92
C CYS A 85 -14.30 -15.05 -19.77
N GLY A 86 -13.78 -14.62 -18.61
CA GLY A 86 -13.52 -15.50 -17.50
C GLY A 86 -12.18 -16.24 -17.61
N PHE A 87 -11.81 -16.94 -16.56
CA PHE A 87 -10.57 -17.70 -16.48
C PHE A 87 -10.65 -18.81 -15.43
N SER A 88 -9.75 -19.79 -15.57
CA SER A 88 -9.52 -20.84 -14.60
C SER A 88 -8.02 -21.01 -14.46
N LYS A 89 -7.45 -20.43 -13.40
CA LYS A 89 -5.99 -20.43 -13.20
C LYS A 89 -5.59 -20.24 -11.72
N ILE A 90 -4.35 -20.57 -11.43
CA ILE A 90 -3.74 -20.18 -10.15
C ILE A 90 -3.41 -18.69 -10.23
N LEU A 91 -4.08 -17.89 -9.41
CA LEU A 91 -3.88 -16.43 -9.36
C LEU A 91 -2.61 -16.04 -8.63
N LEU A 92 -2.32 -16.71 -7.52
CA LEU A 92 -1.18 -16.36 -6.66
C LEU A 92 -0.71 -17.58 -5.85
N THR A 93 0.51 -17.48 -5.32
CA THR A 93 1.01 -18.40 -4.31
C THR A 93 0.82 -17.76 -2.93
N HIS A 94 0.12 -18.45 -2.05
CA HIS A 94 -0.17 -18.00 -0.69
C HIS A 94 1.09 -18.07 0.20
N LEU A 95 1.03 -17.42 1.38
CA LEU A 95 2.14 -17.38 2.36
C LEU A 95 2.58 -18.75 2.87
N ASP A 96 1.71 -19.75 2.80
CA ASP A 96 1.98 -21.15 3.15
C ASP A 96 2.49 -22.01 1.99
N GLY A 97 2.72 -21.40 0.83
CA GLY A 97 3.23 -22.07 -0.37
C GLY A 97 2.15 -22.75 -1.24
N ARG A 98 0.86 -22.73 -0.83
CA ARG A 98 -0.23 -23.23 -1.67
C ARG A 98 -0.53 -22.27 -2.82
N GLY A 99 -0.86 -22.81 -3.99
CA GLY A 99 -1.44 -22.04 -5.09
C GLY A 99 -2.93 -21.79 -4.84
N ILE A 100 -3.39 -20.56 -4.93
CA ILE A 100 -4.81 -20.22 -4.90
C ILE A 100 -5.36 -20.27 -6.31
N HIS A 101 -6.10 -21.34 -6.61
CA HIS A 101 -6.77 -21.53 -7.88
C HIS A 101 -8.16 -20.90 -7.84
N VAL A 102 -8.48 -20.11 -8.85
CA VAL A 102 -9.77 -19.42 -8.97
C VAL A 102 -10.39 -19.76 -10.33
N ASP A 103 -11.62 -20.21 -10.28
CA ASP A 103 -12.50 -20.38 -11.43
C ASP A 103 -13.46 -19.20 -11.52
N TRP A 104 -13.30 -18.40 -12.55
CA TRP A 104 -14.21 -17.30 -12.84
C TRP A 104 -14.99 -17.59 -14.13
N PRO A 105 -16.31 -17.78 -14.04
CA PRO A 105 -17.09 -18.24 -15.18
C PRO A 105 -17.23 -17.18 -16.26
N ALA A 106 -17.32 -17.60 -17.50
CA ALA A 106 -17.63 -16.74 -18.63
C ALA A 106 -18.98 -16.03 -18.42
N GLY A 107 -19.08 -14.79 -18.92
CA GLY A 107 -20.28 -13.97 -18.81
C GLY A 107 -20.34 -13.10 -17.55
N LYS A 108 -19.40 -13.27 -16.61
CA LYS A 108 -19.21 -12.34 -15.51
C LYS A 108 -17.98 -11.49 -15.76
N VAL A 109 -18.15 -10.18 -15.87
CA VAL A 109 -17.08 -9.23 -16.17
C VAL A 109 -16.45 -8.74 -14.88
N ILE A 110 -15.11 -8.70 -14.84
CA ILE A 110 -14.34 -8.06 -13.78
C ILE A 110 -13.98 -6.64 -14.24
N LYS A 111 -14.34 -5.65 -13.43
CA LYS A 111 -14.02 -4.26 -13.72
C LYS A 111 -12.63 -3.90 -13.19
N PRO A 112 -11.90 -2.98 -13.82
CA PRO A 112 -10.66 -2.43 -13.28
C PRO A 112 -10.89 -1.89 -11.86
N GLY A 113 -9.99 -2.22 -10.92
CA GLY A 113 -10.11 -1.81 -9.52
C GLY A 113 -11.18 -2.57 -8.70
N GLN A 114 -11.85 -3.56 -9.27
CA GLN A 114 -12.83 -4.36 -8.54
C GLN A 114 -12.15 -5.20 -7.47
N VAL A 115 -12.69 -5.15 -6.25
CA VAL A 115 -12.23 -5.93 -5.12
C VAL A 115 -13.10 -7.17 -4.95
N MET A 116 -12.46 -8.32 -4.82
CA MET A 116 -13.12 -9.59 -4.51
C MET A 116 -12.51 -10.20 -3.25
N ARG A 117 -13.31 -11.02 -2.55
CA ARG A 117 -12.94 -11.64 -1.29
C ARG A 117 -12.96 -13.16 -1.41
N ILE A 118 -11.91 -13.80 -0.90
CA ILE A 118 -11.85 -15.23 -0.68
C ILE A 118 -11.91 -15.48 0.83
N ILE A 119 -12.95 -16.15 1.27
CA ILE A 119 -13.21 -16.39 2.69
C ILE A 119 -12.23 -17.43 3.24
N GLY A 120 -11.66 -17.13 4.41
CA GLY A 120 -10.79 -18.05 5.16
C GLY A 120 -9.36 -18.20 4.59
N GLU A 121 -8.96 -17.36 3.64
CA GLU A 121 -7.59 -17.34 3.10
C GLU A 121 -6.79 -16.11 3.55
N GLY A 122 -7.15 -15.54 4.70
CA GLY A 122 -6.36 -14.55 5.42
C GLY A 122 -5.35 -15.17 6.39
N MET A 123 -4.82 -14.36 7.29
CA MET A 123 -3.95 -14.79 8.37
C MET A 123 -4.75 -15.50 9.47
N PRO A 124 -4.18 -16.52 10.12
CA PRO A 124 -4.80 -17.11 11.29
C PRO A 124 -4.90 -16.10 12.44
N HIS A 125 -5.92 -16.27 13.28
CA HIS A 125 -6.03 -15.51 14.52
C HIS A 125 -5.05 -16.02 15.57
N TYR A 126 -4.44 -15.10 16.30
CA TYR A 126 -3.57 -15.47 17.43
C TYR A 126 -4.32 -16.33 18.47
N LYS A 127 -3.72 -17.41 18.92
CA LYS A 127 -4.30 -18.45 19.82
C LYS A 127 -5.48 -19.26 19.23
N ARG A 128 -5.98 -18.92 18.05
CA ARG A 128 -7.03 -19.67 17.35
C ARG A 128 -6.66 -19.87 15.88
N PRO A 129 -5.66 -20.69 15.57
CA PRO A 129 -5.12 -20.81 14.22
C PRO A 129 -6.08 -21.45 13.20
N ILE A 130 -7.18 -22.05 13.66
CA ILE A 130 -8.23 -22.58 12.81
C ILE A 130 -9.07 -21.45 12.22
N ASP A 131 -9.31 -20.41 13.03
CA ASP A 131 -10.02 -19.22 12.59
C ASP A 131 -9.07 -18.32 11.80
N LYS A 132 -9.40 -18.08 10.54
CA LYS A 132 -8.62 -17.24 9.65
C LYS A 132 -9.44 -16.03 9.22
N GLY A 133 -8.74 -14.95 8.89
CA GLY A 133 -9.34 -13.82 8.19
C GLY A 133 -9.58 -14.13 6.71
N ASP A 134 -9.87 -13.11 5.94
CA ASP A 134 -10.20 -13.20 4.52
C ASP A 134 -9.07 -12.62 3.66
N LEU A 135 -9.02 -13.07 2.41
CA LEU A 135 -8.12 -12.52 1.40
C LEU A 135 -8.92 -11.62 0.45
N TYR A 136 -8.52 -10.36 0.37
CA TYR A 136 -9.07 -9.37 -0.55
C TYR A 136 -8.14 -9.21 -1.74
N ILE A 137 -8.69 -9.38 -2.95
CA ILE A 137 -7.95 -9.27 -4.19
C ILE A 137 -8.50 -8.07 -4.96
N THR A 138 -7.65 -7.10 -5.24
CA THR A 138 -7.94 -5.99 -6.13
C THR A 138 -7.45 -6.35 -7.52
N PHE A 139 -8.36 -6.37 -8.50
CA PHE A 139 -8.01 -6.70 -9.87
C PHE A 139 -7.61 -5.46 -10.66
N GLU A 140 -6.43 -5.52 -11.24
CA GLU A 140 -5.95 -4.56 -12.22
C GLU A 140 -6.09 -5.19 -13.61
N VAL A 141 -6.78 -4.53 -14.53
CA VAL A 141 -6.99 -5.07 -15.89
C VAL A 141 -5.98 -4.47 -16.83
N GLU A 142 -5.13 -5.32 -17.38
CA GLU A 142 -4.15 -4.94 -18.39
C GLU A 142 -4.81 -4.84 -19.76
N PHE A 143 -4.79 -3.64 -20.32
CA PHE A 143 -5.22 -3.39 -21.69
C PHE A 143 -4.07 -3.70 -22.66
N PRO A 144 -4.39 -4.15 -23.88
CA PRO A 144 -3.38 -4.37 -24.89
C PRO A 144 -2.74 -3.05 -25.33
N ALA A 145 -1.51 -3.12 -25.81
CA ALA A 145 -0.79 -1.94 -26.34
C ALA A 145 -1.49 -1.34 -27.56
N ASP A 146 -1.15 -0.11 -27.92
CA ASP A 146 -1.67 0.56 -29.10
C ASP A 146 -1.41 -0.25 -30.37
N ASN A 147 -2.38 -0.21 -31.29
CA ASN A 147 -2.29 -0.90 -32.58
C ASN A 147 -2.06 -2.42 -32.51
N TRP A 148 -2.45 -3.07 -31.39
CA TRP A 148 -2.29 -4.53 -31.19
C TRP A 148 -3.07 -5.38 -32.21
N ALA A 149 -4.12 -4.83 -32.86
CA ALA A 149 -4.94 -5.54 -33.81
C ALA A 149 -5.15 -4.75 -35.13
N ALA A 150 -5.34 -5.49 -36.21
CA ALA A 150 -5.68 -4.90 -37.50
C ALA A 150 -7.08 -4.26 -37.48
N ALA A 151 -7.32 -3.27 -38.34
CA ALA A 151 -8.59 -2.55 -38.43
C ALA A 151 -9.82 -3.47 -38.68
N SER A 152 -9.64 -4.58 -39.39
CA SER A 152 -10.69 -5.59 -39.57
C SER A 152 -11.08 -6.29 -38.28
N SER A 153 -10.11 -6.62 -37.43
CA SER A 153 -10.33 -7.25 -36.14
C SER A 153 -10.99 -6.28 -35.16
N MET A 154 -10.61 -5.01 -35.22
CA MET A 154 -11.26 -3.96 -34.41
C MET A 154 -12.75 -3.78 -34.75
N LYS A 155 -13.12 -3.84 -36.04
CA LYS A 155 -14.54 -3.82 -36.45
C LYS A 155 -15.31 -5.03 -35.95
N SER A 156 -14.70 -6.20 -35.95
CA SER A 156 -15.32 -7.41 -35.42
C SER A 156 -15.51 -7.32 -33.91
N LEU A 157 -14.53 -6.78 -33.18
CA LEU A 157 -14.62 -6.52 -31.74
C LEU A 157 -15.74 -5.53 -31.43
N GLU A 158 -15.85 -4.45 -32.19
CA GLU A 158 -16.92 -3.44 -32.05
C GLU A 158 -18.31 -4.07 -32.22
N ALA A 159 -18.46 -5.02 -33.13
CA ALA A 159 -19.74 -5.74 -33.36
C ALA A 159 -20.11 -6.68 -32.22
N LEU A 160 -19.11 -7.18 -31.47
CA LEU A 160 -19.33 -8.07 -30.32
C LEU A 160 -19.57 -7.30 -29.01
N LEU A 161 -19.05 -6.12 -28.89
CA LEU A 161 -19.23 -5.28 -27.70
C LEU A 161 -20.58 -4.55 -27.72
N PRO A 162 -21.11 -4.14 -26.56
CA PRO A 162 -22.29 -3.28 -26.51
C PRO A 162 -22.12 -2.04 -27.36
N SER A 163 -23.21 -1.57 -27.98
CA SER A 163 -23.21 -0.37 -28.80
C SER A 163 -22.67 0.84 -28.03
N ARG A 164 -22.06 1.78 -28.76
CA ARG A 164 -21.63 3.06 -28.21
C ARG A 164 -22.81 3.75 -27.52
N GLY A 165 -22.55 4.40 -26.40
CA GLY A 165 -23.54 5.19 -25.68
C GLY A 165 -24.15 6.28 -26.55
N PRO A 166 -25.31 6.84 -26.16
CA PRO A 166 -25.91 7.97 -26.86
C PRO A 166 -24.96 9.15 -26.83
N GLN A 167 -24.88 9.85 -27.96
CA GLN A 167 -24.13 11.10 -28.01
C GLN A 167 -24.83 12.14 -27.12
N PRO A 168 -24.08 12.96 -26.39
CA PRO A 168 -24.65 14.07 -25.67
C PRO A 168 -25.36 15.03 -26.67
N ILE A 169 -26.26 15.84 -26.13
CA ILE A 169 -27.03 16.83 -26.89
C ILE A 169 -26.10 17.61 -27.84
N GLU A 170 -26.46 17.70 -29.11
CA GLU A 170 -25.68 18.47 -30.10
C GLU A 170 -25.67 19.95 -29.69
N PRO A 171 -24.52 20.53 -29.31
CA PRO A 171 -24.42 21.96 -29.06
C PRO A 171 -24.48 22.73 -30.36
N GLU A 172 -24.86 24.00 -30.31
CA GLU A 172 -24.92 24.88 -31.51
C GLU A 172 -23.54 25.12 -32.14
N LEU A 173 -22.47 24.96 -31.33
CA LEU A 173 -21.08 25.13 -31.79
C LEU A 173 -20.26 23.89 -31.34
N VAL A 174 -19.52 23.31 -32.27
CA VAL A 174 -18.69 22.13 -32.02
C VAL A 174 -17.26 22.43 -32.44
N ASP A 175 -16.34 22.40 -31.51
CA ASP A 175 -14.90 22.47 -31.74
C ASP A 175 -14.29 21.06 -31.81
N VAL A 176 -13.49 20.83 -32.84
CA VAL A 176 -12.76 19.57 -33.00
C VAL A 176 -11.44 19.67 -32.26
N CYS A 177 -11.36 18.96 -31.10
CA CYS A 177 -10.15 18.94 -30.28
C CYS A 177 -9.48 17.58 -30.38
N THR A 178 -8.17 17.56 -30.18
CA THR A 178 -7.37 16.33 -30.06
C THR A 178 -7.13 16.04 -28.59
N LEU A 179 -7.24 14.76 -28.21
CA LEU A 179 -6.90 14.32 -26.85
C LEU A 179 -5.41 13.96 -26.80
N GLU A 180 -4.74 14.44 -25.77
CA GLU A 180 -3.36 14.09 -25.42
C GLU A 180 -3.33 13.44 -24.04
N GLU A 181 -2.30 12.64 -23.76
CA GLU A 181 -2.09 12.08 -22.43
C GLU A 181 -1.72 13.22 -21.46
N GLY A 182 -2.39 13.28 -20.32
CA GLY A 182 -2.15 14.27 -19.28
C GLY A 182 -2.05 13.60 -17.91
N ASP A 183 -1.22 14.15 -17.04
CA ASP A 183 -1.15 13.72 -15.64
C ASP A 183 -2.04 14.62 -14.77
N MET A 184 -2.71 14.00 -13.80
CA MET A 184 -3.49 14.74 -12.81
C MET A 184 -2.60 15.56 -11.84
N GLU A 185 -1.32 15.24 -11.76
CA GLU A 185 -0.35 16.05 -11.01
C GLU A 185 -0.14 17.42 -11.65
N ASP A 186 -0.31 17.52 -12.97
CA ASP A 186 -0.23 18.77 -13.73
C ASP A 186 -1.53 19.60 -13.68
N TYR A 187 -2.61 19.03 -13.16
CA TYR A 187 -3.89 19.71 -13.06
C TYR A 187 -3.82 20.86 -12.05
N GLY A 188 -3.95 22.11 -12.56
CA GLY A 188 -3.83 23.32 -11.74
C GLY A 188 -2.39 23.81 -11.51
N ALA A 189 -1.38 23.08 -11.98
CA ALA A 189 0.02 23.48 -11.89
C ALA A 189 0.44 24.55 -12.92
N GLN A 190 -0.48 25.01 -13.74
CA GLN A 190 -0.19 26.11 -14.68
C GLN A 190 0.13 27.37 -13.88
N THR A 191 1.41 27.55 -13.62
CA THR A 191 1.97 28.82 -13.21
C THR A 191 1.61 29.87 -14.27
N HIS A 192 1.00 30.92 -13.83
CA HIS A 192 0.87 32.16 -14.60
C HIS A 192 2.28 32.65 -14.99
N THR A 193 2.82 32.14 -16.06
CA THR A 193 3.89 32.77 -16.81
C THR A 193 3.25 33.49 -17.96
N GLY A 194 2.72 34.64 -17.68
CA GLY A 194 2.09 35.48 -18.68
C GLY A 194 1.88 36.89 -18.17
N ASN A 195 2.92 37.51 -17.67
CA ASN A 195 3.00 38.97 -17.70
C ASN A 195 3.31 39.39 -19.14
N ALA A 196 2.28 39.44 -19.95
CA ALA A 196 2.34 40.09 -21.25
C ALA A 196 1.51 41.37 -21.20
N TYR A 197 1.84 42.27 -20.29
CA TYR A 197 1.50 43.72 -20.39
C TYR A 197 2.35 44.45 -19.35
N ASP A 198 3.61 44.64 -19.69
CA ASP A 198 4.39 45.76 -19.18
C ASP A 198 4.30 46.85 -20.26
N SER A 199 3.36 47.74 -20.11
CA SER A 199 3.29 48.96 -20.89
C SER A 199 4.00 50.05 -20.08
N ASP A 200 5.14 50.46 -20.58
CA ASP A 200 5.82 51.67 -20.30
C ASP A 200 4.84 52.86 -20.12
N GLU A 201 4.83 53.49 -18.98
CA GLU A 201 4.46 54.89 -18.88
C GLU A 201 5.22 55.52 -17.70
N ASP A 202 6.17 56.32 -18.09
CA ASP A 202 6.80 57.36 -17.27
C ASP A 202 5.76 58.31 -16.66
N GLY A 203 5.89 58.64 -15.41
CA GLY A 203 5.02 59.64 -14.78
C GLY A 203 5.39 59.96 -13.35
N GLU A 204 6.23 60.95 -13.21
CA GLU A 204 6.53 61.64 -11.93
C GLU A 204 5.28 62.12 -11.17
N GLY A 205 5.28 62.09 -9.86
CA GLY A 205 4.33 62.91 -9.11
C GLY A 205 4.06 62.52 -7.67
N HIS A 206 4.74 63.11 -6.76
CA HIS A 206 4.44 63.54 -5.38
C HIS A 206 3.10 63.17 -4.75
N GLY A 207 3.13 62.76 -3.44
CA GLY A 207 2.11 63.24 -2.51
C GLY A 207 1.56 62.25 -1.48
N GLN A 208 2.19 62.20 -0.32
CA GLN A 208 1.57 62.38 1.00
C GLN A 208 0.31 61.60 1.41
N GLY A 209 0.45 60.68 2.34
CA GLY A 209 -0.24 60.62 3.64
C GLY A 209 -1.73 60.28 3.75
N GLY A 210 -2.00 59.24 4.53
CA GLY A 210 -3.28 59.11 5.21
C GLY A 210 -3.73 57.65 5.49
N PRO A 211 -4.41 57.41 6.59
CA PRO A 211 -4.23 56.22 7.42
C PRO A 211 -5.25 55.08 7.14
N GLY A 212 -4.90 53.94 7.67
CA GLY A 212 -5.57 52.65 7.52
C GLY A 212 -7.03 52.56 7.95
N VAL A 213 -7.71 51.62 7.32
CA VAL A 213 -9.00 51.12 7.79
C VAL A 213 -8.89 49.58 7.92
N GLN A 214 -8.98 49.12 9.16
CA GLN A 214 -9.19 47.74 9.50
C GLN A 214 -10.67 47.36 9.20
N CYS A 215 -10.91 46.30 8.45
CA CYS A 215 -12.20 45.64 8.42
C CYS A 215 -12.14 44.40 9.29
N ALA A 216 -12.94 44.41 10.37
CA ALA A 216 -13.22 43.27 11.21
C ALA A 216 -14.26 42.38 10.55
N GLN A 217 -14.04 41.07 10.65
CA GLN A 217 -15.03 40.06 10.35
C GLN A 217 -16.01 39.90 11.50
N SER A 218 -17.24 39.76 11.20
CA SER A 218 -18.28 39.10 12.01
C SER A 218 -18.81 37.90 11.25
#